data_d74c950345f632b1c8c574530dc1153f
#
_entry.id   d74c950345f632b1c8c574530dc1153f
#
_cell.length_a   1.000
_cell.length_b   1.000
_cell.length_c   1.000
_cell.angle_alpha   90.00
_cell.angle_beta   90.00
_cell.angle_gamma   90.00
#
_symmetry.space_group_name_H-M   'P 1'
#
loop_
_entity.id
_entity.type
_entity.pdbx_description
1 polymer ?
#
loop_
_entity_poly.entity_id
_entity_poly.type
_entity_poly.pdbx_seq_one_letter_code
_entity_poly.pdbx_strand_id
1 'polypeptide(L)'
;MKNNPKGYVSFVLHAHLPFVHHPESEDYLEEQWLFEAISETYIPLLLNFGKLENEHVDFRITMSMTPPLLNMLDNTLLQERYIKYLQSHIELAKKEVIRNQDNESLKNLAQYYVDRYSNDLHVFKDVYKCNIISGFKHFQDIGVLEIITCGATHGYFPILYVNEKTVRAQIAVGVKCYEKYFGRKPRGIWLPECGYVPEADKYLREFGIQYVITETHGILYANPTPIYGTLAPIVSPDGIVAFGRDLESSRQVWSSINGYPGDFNYREWYRDIGYDAPYDYIKPYIACNGARVPTGIKYYRITGKNCEKDYYNLQWAQDSINKQAGHFFDSREKQITEAANFTQNPPIVLCPYDAELYGHWWYEGPDWLYTLFKKIYYDKCDFDLITPSEYIDKYPQMQLCTPVSYTHLTLPTTSRV
;
A
#
# COMPACT_ATOMS: atom_id res chain seq x y z
N MET A 1 15.88 -15.51 6.35
CA MET A 1 16.86 -14.40 6.17
C MET A 1 18.21 -14.94 5.72
N LYS A 2 18.86 -14.24 4.80
CA LYS A 2 20.22 -14.61 4.33
C LYS A 2 21.25 -14.39 5.44
N ASN A 3 22.26 -15.25 5.50
CA ASN A 3 23.38 -15.05 6.44
C ASN A 3 24.26 -13.89 5.94
N ASN A 4 24.31 -12.79 6.69
CA ASN A 4 25.11 -11.59 6.43
C ASN A 4 24.87 -10.91 5.07
N PRO A 5 23.67 -10.40 4.77
CA PRO A 5 23.47 -9.59 3.58
C PRO A 5 24.29 -8.28 3.67
N LYS A 6 24.70 -7.75 2.51
CA LYS A 6 25.43 -6.46 2.44
C LYS A 6 24.54 -5.28 2.86
N GLY A 7 23.23 -5.41 2.71
CA GLY A 7 22.25 -4.41 3.10
C GLY A 7 20.82 -4.92 2.96
N TYR A 8 19.87 -4.02 3.10
CA TYR A 8 18.46 -4.37 3.21
C TYR A 8 17.56 -3.47 2.36
N VAL A 9 16.43 -4.05 1.92
CA VAL A 9 15.30 -3.31 1.39
C VAL A 9 14.13 -3.43 2.36
N SER A 10 13.49 -2.32 2.70
CA SER A 10 12.34 -2.29 3.59
C SER A 10 11.14 -1.66 2.88
N PHE A 11 10.13 -2.47 2.57
CA PHE A 11 8.87 -1.99 2.04
C PHE A 11 7.95 -1.55 3.18
N VAL A 12 7.34 -0.37 3.03
CA VAL A 12 6.35 0.15 3.97
C VAL A 12 5.12 0.60 3.17
N LEU A 13 4.01 -0.09 3.35
CA LEU A 13 2.75 0.24 2.71
C LEU A 13 1.86 1.02 3.68
N HIS A 14 1.42 2.20 3.28
CA HIS A 14 0.50 3.02 4.07
C HIS A 14 -0.94 2.77 3.62
N ALA A 15 -1.69 1.99 4.41
CA ALA A 15 -3.10 1.71 4.15
C ALA A 15 -3.98 2.77 4.83
N HIS A 16 -4.57 3.63 4.01
CA HIS A 16 -5.42 4.72 4.47
C HIS A 16 -6.51 5.06 3.47
N LEU A 17 -7.72 5.22 3.99
CA LEU A 17 -8.82 5.89 3.31
C LEU A 17 -9.45 6.90 4.26
N PRO A 18 -10.01 8.01 3.74
CA PRO A 18 -10.86 8.89 4.54
C PRO A 18 -11.97 8.10 5.21
N PHE A 19 -12.41 8.54 6.38
CA PHE A 19 -13.52 7.86 7.07
C PHE A 19 -14.82 8.06 6.28
N VAL A 20 -15.28 7.01 5.62
CA VAL A 20 -16.49 6.97 4.80
C VAL A 20 -17.47 5.98 5.43
N HIS A 21 -18.53 6.50 6.03
CA HIS A 21 -19.57 5.71 6.66
C HIS A 21 -20.86 6.53 6.70
N HIS A 22 -21.83 6.15 5.91
CA HIS A 22 -23.10 6.86 5.71
C HIS A 22 -24.29 5.98 6.09
N PRO A 23 -24.62 5.84 7.39
CA PRO A 23 -25.71 4.97 7.84
C PRO A 23 -27.08 5.43 7.32
N GLU A 24 -27.20 6.70 6.93
CA GLU A 24 -28.44 7.32 6.46
C GLU A 24 -28.83 6.96 5.03
N SER A 25 -27.91 6.44 4.21
CA SER A 25 -28.16 6.05 2.81
C SER A 25 -27.21 4.95 2.36
N GLU A 26 -27.66 4.16 1.37
CA GLU A 26 -26.85 3.12 0.70
C GLU A 26 -26.16 3.63 -0.58
N ASP A 27 -26.43 4.86 -1.02
CA ASP A 27 -26.06 5.39 -2.33
C ASP A 27 -24.96 6.46 -2.25
N TYR A 28 -23.87 6.19 -1.52
CA TYR A 28 -22.71 7.07 -1.46
C TYR A 28 -21.52 6.53 -2.23
N LEU A 29 -21.01 7.33 -3.17
CA LEU A 29 -19.84 7.01 -3.99
C LEU A 29 -18.60 6.73 -3.13
N GLU A 30 -18.43 7.47 -2.05
CA GLU A 30 -17.27 7.37 -1.19
C GLU A 30 -17.14 6.00 -0.50
N GLU A 31 -18.25 5.32 -0.21
CA GLU A 31 -18.21 3.95 0.33
C GLU A 31 -17.66 2.96 -0.70
N GLN A 32 -17.85 3.22 -2.01
CA GLN A 32 -17.29 2.38 -3.06
C GLN A 32 -15.76 2.39 -3.05
N TRP A 33 -15.13 3.51 -2.67
CA TRP A 33 -13.66 3.56 -2.55
C TRP A 33 -13.14 2.51 -1.57
N LEU A 34 -13.84 2.31 -0.44
CA LEU A 34 -13.50 1.24 0.49
C LEU A 34 -13.69 -0.14 -0.14
N PHE A 35 -14.78 -0.36 -0.86
CA PHE A 35 -15.08 -1.66 -1.48
C PHE A 35 -14.09 -2.00 -2.61
N GLU A 36 -13.72 -1.01 -3.41
CA GLU A 36 -12.67 -1.13 -4.42
C GLU A 36 -11.31 -1.43 -3.79
N ALA A 37 -10.93 -0.73 -2.71
CA ALA A 37 -9.68 -0.98 -2.00
C ALA A 37 -9.64 -2.39 -1.38
N ILE A 38 -10.75 -2.89 -0.83
CA ILE A 38 -10.84 -4.26 -0.32
C ILE A 38 -10.61 -5.26 -1.45
N SER A 39 -11.30 -5.10 -2.60
CA SER A 39 -11.25 -6.03 -3.74
C SER A 39 -9.95 -5.95 -4.53
N GLU A 40 -9.41 -4.76 -4.72
CA GLU A 40 -8.28 -4.55 -5.62
C GLU A 40 -6.93 -4.53 -4.89
N THR A 41 -6.90 -4.17 -3.59
CA THR A 41 -5.66 -4.05 -2.80
C THR A 41 -5.59 -5.07 -1.67
N TYR A 42 -6.51 -5.01 -0.70
CA TYR A 42 -6.31 -5.74 0.56
C TYR A 42 -6.48 -7.25 0.42
N ILE A 43 -7.51 -7.72 -0.28
CA ILE A 43 -7.67 -9.16 -0.56
C ILE A 43 -6.52 -9.69 -1.43
N PRO A 44 -6.13 -9.04 -2.55
CA PRO A 44 -4.97 -9.49 -3.33
C PRO A 44 -3.66 -9.55 -2.55
N LEU A 45 -3.38 -8.57 -1.70
CA LEU A 45 -2.20 -8.62 -0.84
C LEU A 45 -2.24 -9.81 0.12
N LEU A 46 -3.37 -10.04 0.80
CA LEU A 46 -3.55 -11.18 1.70
C LEU A 46 -3.41 -12.52 0.97
N LEU A 47 -3.98 -12.63 -0.23
CA LEU A 47 -3.85 -13.84 -1.06
C LEU A 47 -2.40 -14.09 -1.47
N ASN A 48 -1.67 -13.05 -1.85
CA ASN A 48 -0.27 -13.17 -2.25
C ASN A 48 0.65 -13.46 -1.07
N PHE A 49 0.39 -12.87 0.11
CA PHE A 49 1.11 -13.26 1.34
C PHE A 49 0.83 -14.72 1.70
N GLY A 50 -0.41 -15.18 1.56
CA GLY A 50 -0.77 -16.60 1.76
C GLY A 50 -0.09 -17.54 0.76
N LYS A 51 0.07 -17.14 -0.50
CA LYS A 51 0.85 -17.92 -1.49
C LYS A 51 2.32 -18.00 -1.07
N LEU A 52 2.93 -16.88 -0.65
CA LEU A 52 4.33 -16.85 -0.18
C LEU A 52 4.51 -17.76 1.07
N GLU A 53 3.57 -17.71 2.02
CA GLU A 53 3.57 -18.59 3.20
C GLU A 53 3.49 -20.07 2.79
N ASN A 54 2.55 -20.44 1.92
CA ASN A 54 2.37 -21.82 1.43
C ASN A 54 3.59 -22.32 0.64
N GLU A 55 4.29 -21.45 -0.06
CA GLU A 55 5.52 -21.74 -0.79
C GLU A 55 6.77 -21.68 0.11
N HIS A 56 6.61 -21.42 1.40
CA HIS A 56 7.70 -21.26 2.37
C HIS A 56 8.73 -20.19 1.99
N VAL A 57 8.27 -19.13 1.31
CA VAL A 57 9.09 -17.98 0.99
C VAL A 57 9.17 -17.07 2.22
N ASP A 58 10.37 -16.92 2.78
CA ASP A 58 10.60 -15.98 3.88
C ASP A 58 10.70 -14.55 3.33
N PHE A 59 9.78 -13.68 3.72
CA PHE A 59 9.72 -12.28 3.30
C PHE A 59 9.48 -11.36 4.49
N ARG A 60 9.76 -10.09 4.32
CA ARG A 60 9.47 -9.03 5.31
C ARG A 60 8.83 -7.85 4.62
N ILE A 61 7.76 -7.36 5.22
CA ILE A 61 7.06 -6.15 4.78
C ILE A 61 6.47 -5.43 6.00
N THR A 62 6.36 -4.11 5.91
CA THR A 62 5.70 -3.29 6.93
C THR A 62 4.43 -2.68 6.35
N MET A 63 3.37 -2.59 7.13
CA MET A 63 2.13 -1.94 6.71
C MET A 63 1.60 -1.02 7.80
N SER A 64 1.37 0.24 7.47
CA SER A 64 0.62 1.15 8.34
C SER A 64 -0.86 0.94 8.10
N MET A 65 -1.62 0.66 9.15
CA MET A 65 -3.08 0.57 9.08
C MET A 65 -3.69 1.66 9.94
N THR A 66 -4.35 2.62 9.28
CA THR A 66 -4.89 3.79 9.97
C THR A 66 -6.14 3.48 10.79
N PRO A 67 -6.36 4.17 11.91
CA PRO A 67 -7.57 4.00 12.71
C PRO A 67 -8.89 4.18 11.94
N PRO A 68 -9.04 5.17 11.03
CA PRO A 68 -10.23 5.25 10.18
C PRO A 68 -10.47 3.99 9.37
N LEU A 69 -9.45 3.47 8.69
CA LEU A 69 -9.55 2.25 7.90
C LEU A 69 -9.92 1.04 8.76
N LEU A 70 -9.23 0.83 9.88
CA LEU A 70 -9.52 -0.28 10.79
C LEU A 70 -10.96 -0.26 11.30
N ASN A 71 -11.49 0.92 11.65
CA ASN A 71 -12.87 1.05 12.08
C ASN A 71 -13.88 0.80 10.95
N MET A 72 -13.57 1.18 9.72
CA MET A 72 -14.43 0.88 8.58
C MET A 72 -14.43 -0.61 8.24
N LEU A 73 -13.27 -1.26 8.25
CA LEU A 73 -13.16 -2.70 8.01
C LEU A 73 -13.85 -3.56 9.09
N ASP A 74 -13.93 -3.07 10.33
CA ASP A 74 -14.63 -3.71 11.46
C ASP A 74 -16.14 -3.35 11.53
N ASN A 75 -16.63 -2.49 10.64
CA ASN A 75 -18.01 -2.02 10.67
C ASN A 75 -18.97 -2.98 9.99
N THR A 76 -19.92 -3.54 10.73
CA THR A 76 -20.86 -4.55 10.23
C THR A 76 -21.70 -4.05 9.05
N LEU A 77 -22.16 -2.79 9.08
CA LEU A 77 -22.94 -2.20 7.98
C LEU A 77 -22.14 -2.13 6.69
N LEU A 78 -20.87 -1.68 6.77
CA LEU A 78 -19.99 -1.62 5.60
C LEU A 78 -19.64 -3.02 5.09
N GLN A 79 -19.47 -4.00 5.97
CA GLN A 79 -19.26 -5.41 5.60
C GLN A 79 -20.45 -5.99 4.85
N GLU A 80 -21.68 -5.73 5.32
CA GLU A 80 -22.91 -6.17 4.64
C GLU A 80 -23.08 -5.49 3.27
N ARG A 81 -22.78 -4.18 3.18
CA ARG A 81 -22.81 -3.43 1.92
C ARG A 81 -21.75 -3.94 0.94
N TYR A 82 -20.56 -4.26 1.41
CA TYR A 82 -19.51 -4.85 0.58
C TYR A 82 -19.93 -6.22 -0.01
N ILE A 83 -20.61 -7.06 0.77
CA ILE A 83 -21.17 -8.33 0.26
C ILE A 83 -22.20 -8.07 -0.86
N LYS A 84 -23.11 -7.10 -0.65
CA LYS A 84 -24.07 -6.69 -1.70
C LYS A 84 -23.38 -6.17 -2.94
N TYR A 85 -22.35 -5.32 -2.76
CA TYR A 85 -21.50 -4.80 -3.84
C TYR A 85 -20.92 -5.95 -4.68
N LEU A 86 -20.27 -6.93 -4.05
CA LEU A 86 -19.68 -8.07 -4.74
C LEU A 86 -20.74 -8.91 -5.48
N GLN A 87 -21.90 -9.17 -4.86
CA GLN A 87 -22.99 -9.91 -5.48
C GLN A 87 -23.53 -9.20 -6.73
N SER A 88 -23.70 -7.88 -6.66
CA SER A 88 -24.10 -7.05 -7.79
C SER A 88 -23.07 -7.08 -8.92
N HIS A 89 -21.78 -7.00 -8.59
CA HIS A 89 -20.68 -7.04 -9.56
C HIS A 89 -20.51 -8.42 -10.22
N ILE A 90 -20.74 -9.51 -9.47
CA ILE A 90 -20.80 -10.86 -10.03
C ILE A 90 -21.95 -10.98 -11.04
N GLU A 91 -23.13 -10.44 -10.73
CA GLU A 91 -24.26 -10.44 -11.65
C GLU A 91 -23.94 -9.66 -12.93
N LEU A 92 -23.39 -8.44 -12.78
CA LEU A 92 -22.97 -7.62 -13.92
C LEU A 92 -21.92 -8.35 -14.77
N ALA A 93 -20.88 -8.91 -14.16
CA ALA A 93 -19.84 -9.64 -14.88
C ALA A 93 -20.42 -10.86 -15.65
N LYS A 94 -21.37 -11.59 -15.08
CA LYS A 94 -22.08 -12.67 -15.79
C LYS A 94 -22.87 -12.16 -17.00
N LYS A 95 -23.53 -11.02 -16.87
CA LYS A 95 -24.20 -10.36 -18.02
C LYS A 95 -23.21 -9.92 -19.08
N GLU A 96 -22.02 -9.46 -18.69
CA GLU A 96 -20.94 -9.10 -19.60
C GLU A 96 -20.41 -10.31 -20.38
N VAL A 97 -20.33 -11.50 -19.78
CA VAL A 97 -19.98 -12.74 -20.51
C VAL A 97 -20.98 -13.00 -21.65
N ILE A 98 -22.29 -12.81 -21.39
CA ILE A 98 -23.34 -12.99 -22.40
C ILE A 98 -23.28 -11.88 -23.45
N ARG A 99 -23.11 -10.62 -23.02
CA ARG A 99 -23.07 -9.47 -23.94
C ARG A 99 -21.91 -9.55 -24.93
N ASN A 100 -20.80 -10.13 -24.50
CA ASN A 100 -19.58 -10.24 -25.31
C ASN A 100 -19.39 -11.63 -25.92
N GLN A 101 -20.44 -12.47 -26.05
CA GLN A 101 -20.34 -13.85 -26.54
C GLN A 101 -19.69 -14.00 -27.92
N ASP A 102 -19.82 -12.98 -28.78
CA ASP A 102 -19.30 -12.96 -30.14
C ASP A 102 -17.84 -12.42 -30.24
N ASN A 103 -17.28 -11.98 -29.11
CA ASN A 103 -15.89 -11.53 -29.03
C ASN A 103 -15.16 -12.32 -27.93
N GLU A 104 -14.36 -13.30 -28.36
CA GLU A 104 -13.70 -14.24 -27.46
C GLU A 104 -12.79 -13.53 -26.42
N SER A 105 -12.04 -12.50 -26.82
CA SER A 105 -11.18 -11.75 -25.92
C SER A 105 -11.96 -11.03 -24.81
N LEU A 106 -13.05 -10.33 -25.16
CA LEU A 106 -13.90 -9.66 -24.19
C LEU A 106 -14.66 -10.64 -23.32
N LYS A 107 -15.12 -11.76 -23.88
CA LYS A 107 -15.80 -12.82 -23.13
C LYS A 107 -14.87 -13.42 -22.07
N ASN A 108 -13.62 -13.70 -22.43
CA ASN A 108 -12.63 -14.24 -21.52
C ASN A 108 -12.28 -13.23 -20.40
N LEU A 109 -12.18 -11.94 -20.71
CA LEU A 109 -11.99 -10.90 -19.70
C LEU A 109 -13.23 -10.75 -18.81
N ALA A 110 -14.44 -10.85 -19.35
CA ALA A 110 -15.66 -10.83 -18.55
C ALA A 110 -15.71 -12.05 -17.59
N GLN A 111 -15.34 -13.24 -18.07
CA GLN A 111 -15.24 -14.43 -17.23
C GLN A 111 -14.19 -14.26 -16.13
N TYR A 112 -13.05 -13.68 -16.44
CA TYR A 112 -12.02 -13.33 -15.44
C TYR A 112 -12.62 -12.47 -14.30
N TYR A 113 -13.48 -11.48 -14.59
CA TYR A 113 -14.13 -10.69 -13.55
C TYR A 113 -15.18 -11.48 -12.76
N VAL A 114 -15.91 -12.40 -13.40
CA VAL A 114 -16.81 -13.32 -12.68
C VAL A 114 -16.04 -14.13 -11.65
N ASP A 115 -14.93 -14.71 -12.06
CA ASP A 115 -14.09 -15.56 -11.21
C ASP A 115 -13.46 -14.74 -10.09
N ARG A 116 -12.95 -13.55 -10.39
CA ARG A 116 -12.33 -12.65 -9.42
C ARG A 116 -13.31 -12.21 -8.35
N TYR A 117 -14.44 -11.60 -8.70
CA TYR A 117 -15.42 -11.15 -7.71
C TYR A 117 -16.04 -12.31 -6.91
N SER A 118 -16.20 -13.48 -7.53
CA SER A 118 -16.67 -14.68 -6.83
C SER A 118 -15.64 -15.16 -5.82
N ASN A 119 -14.35 -15.12 -6.17
CA ASN A 119 -13.27 -15.43 -5.25
C ASN A 119 -13.17 -14.39 -4.12
N ASP A 120 -13.29 -13.10 -4.42
CA ASP A 120 -13.26 -12.03 -3.40
C ASP A 120 -14.41 -12.22 -2.39
N LEU A 121 -15.61 -12.55 -2.87
CA LEU A 121 -16.75 -12.86 -1.99
C LEU A 121 -16.48 -14.09 -1.12
N HIS A 122 -15.94 -15.16 -1.68
CA HIS A 122 -15.56 -16.35 -0.94
C HIS A 122 -14.48 -16.05 0.12
N VAL A 123 -13.42 -15.37 -0.28
CA VAL A 123 -12.31 -15.00 0.62
C VAL A 123 -12.81 -14.11 1.76
N PHE A 124 -13.56 -13.07 1.44
CA PHE A 124 -14.08 -12.14 2.45
C PHE A 124 -15.05 -12.82 3.41
N LYS A 125 -16.08 -13.49 2.86
CA LYS A 125 -17.18 -14.04 3.65
C LYS A 125 -16.82 -15.38 4.30
N ASP A 126 -16.22 -16.31 3.55
CA ASP A 126 -16.07 -17.70 3.98
C ASP A 126 -14.71 -17.97 4.61
N VAL A 127 -13.63 -17.35 4.12
CA VAL A 127 -12.28 -17.52 4.69
C VAL A 127 -12.11 -16.61 5.90
N TYR A 128 -12.24 -15.29 5.71
CA TYR A 128 -12.00 -14.31 6.78
C TYR A 128 -13.24 -13.98 7.62
N LYS A 129 -14.43 -14.56 7.36
CA LYS A 129 -15.67 -14.33 8.12
C LYS A 129 -15.99 -12.84 8.26
N CYS A 130 -15.84 -12.08 7.19
CA CYS A 130 -15.98 -10.63 7.08
C CYS A 130 -14.93 -9.81 7.88
N ASN A 131 -13.93 -10.45 8.45
CA ASN A 131 -12.87 -9.81 9.24
C ASN A 131 -11.50 -9.95 8.58
N ILE A 132 -11.23 -9.17 7.53
CA ILE A 132 -9.91 -9.20 6.86
C ILE A 132 -8.76 -8.67 7.73
N ILE A 133 -9.06 -7.91 8.81
CA ILE A 133 -8.05 -7.48 9.79
C ILE A 133 -7.37 -8.71 10.42
N SER A 134 -8.14 -9.79 10.64
CA SER A 134 -7.59 -11.05 11.17
C SER A 134 -6.55 -11.68 10.24
N GLY A 135 -6.69 -11.52 8.92
CA GLY A 135 -5.70 -11.98 7.94
C GLY A 135 -4.38 -11.22 8.07
N PHE A 136 -4.41 -9.89 8.16
CA PHE A 136 -3.19 -9.10 8.41
C PHE A 136 -2.58 -9.42 9.76
N LYS A 137 -3.42 -9.62 10.80
CA LYS A 137 -2.94 -10.05 12.12
C LYS A 137 -2.23 -11.39 12.06
N HIS A 138 -2.72 -12.36 11.29
CA HIS A 138 -2.06 -13.66 11.10
C HIS A 138 -0.62 -13.47 10.60
N PHE A 139 -0.40 -12.68 9.54
CA PHE A 139 0.94 -12.42 8.99
C PHE A 139 1.84 -11.64 9.96
N GLN A 140 1.26 -10.80 10.80
CA GLN A 140 2.01 -10.17 11.89
C GLN A 140 2.40 -11.20 12.97
N ASP A 141 1.52 -12.11 13.32
CA ASP A 141 1.76 -13.10 14.38
C ASP A 141 2.82 -14.14 13.98
N ILE A 142 2.91 -14.49 12.70
CA ILE A 142 3.99 -15.35 12.15
C ILE A 142 5.29 -14.56 11.86
N GLY A 143 5.30 -13.23 11.99
CA GLY A 143 6.49 -12.38 11.95
C GLY A 143 6.97 -11.98 10.56
N VAL A 144 6.17 -12.16 9.50
CA VAL A 144 6.53 -11.70 8.15
C VAL A 144 6.02 -10.31 7.83
N LEU A 145 5.00 -9.84 8.56
CA LEU A 145 4.41 -8.51 8.42
C LEU A 145 4.59 -7.73 9.73
N GLU A 146 5.21 -6.55 9.66
CA GLU A 146 5.12 -5.58 10.74
C GLU A 146 3.95 -4.64 10.49
N ILE A 147 2.98 -4.57 11.41
CA ILE A 147 1.92 -3.57 11.35
C ILE A 147 2.29 -2.41 12.24
N ILE A 148 2.18 -1.17 11.72
CA ILE A 148 2.38 0.08 12.45
C ILE A 148 1.09 0.91 12.46
N THR A 149 1.02 1.89 13.36
CA THR A 149 -0.14 2.75 13.49
C THR A 149 -0.02 4.05 12.69
N CYS A 150 -1.00 4.92 12.80
CA CYS A 150 -1.05 6.28 12.27
C CYS A 150 -1.74 7.21 13.28
N GLY A 151 -1.78 8.51 13.01
CA GLY A 151 -2.61 9.46 13.76
C GLY A 151 -4.09 9.07 13.72
N ALA A 152 -4.83 9.34 14.81
CA ALA A 152 -6.21 8.89 15.03
C ALA A 152 -7.18 9.19 13.89
N THR A 153 -7.07 10.37 13.28
CA THR A 153 -7.93 10.85 12.19
C THR A 153 -7.14 11.26 10.94
N HIS A 154 -5.90 10.77 10.82
CA HIS A 154 -4.97 11.17 9.77
C HIS A 154 -4.72 12.69 9.68
N GLY A 155 -4.84 13.40 10.81
CA GLY A 155 -4.62 14.85 10.87
C GLY A 155 -3.15 15.21 10.72
N TYR A 156 -2.81 16.17 9.85
CA TYR A 156 -1.46 16.61 9.57
C TYR A 156 -0.80 17.29 10.80
N PHE A 157 0.17 16.62 11.42
CA PHE A 157 0.76 17.04 12.71
C PHE A 157 1.34 18.45 12.71
N PRO A 158 2.07 18.90 11.68
CA PRO A 158 2.59 20.27 11.65
C PRO A 158 1.52 21.36 11.79
N ILE A 159 0.33 21.16 11.23
CA ILE A 159 -0.79 22.11 11.40
C ILE A 159 -1.47 21.90 12.76
N LEU A 160 -1.68 20.65 13.16
CA LEU A 160 -2.33 20.35 14.44
C LEU A 160 -1.51 20.79 15.66
N TYR A 161 -0.20 20.95 15.50
CA TYR A 161 0.70 21.30 16.59
C TYR A 161 0.49 22.72 17.14
N VAL A 162 -0.32 23.56 16.49
CA VAL A 162 -0.80 24.83 17.10
C VAL A 162 -1.47 24.57 18.46
N ASN A 163 -1.94 23.34 18.69
CA ASN A 163 -2.34 22.84 19.98
C ASN A 163 -1.70 21.45 20.21
N GLU A 164 -0.63 21.42 20.97
CA GLU A 164 0.15 20.19 21.23
C GLU A 164 -0.68 19.06 21.82
N LYS A 165 -1.75 19.37 22.61
CA LYS A 165 -2.66 18.37 23.17
C LYS A 165 -3.41 17.61 22.07
N THR A 166 -3.66 18.26 20.93
CA THR A 166 -4.29 17.62 19.77
C THR A 166 -3.35 16.55 19.17
N VAL A 167 -2.08 16.88 18.99
CA VAL A 167 -1.09 15.90 18.49
C VAL A 167 -0.95 14.74 19.47
N ARG A 168 -0.85 15.02 20.77
CA ARG A 168 -0.82 13.97 21.79
C ARG A 168 -2.06 13.06 21.71
N ALA A 169 -3.25 13.64 21.53
CA ALA A 169 -4.50 12.88 21.39
C ALA A 169 -4.51 12.03 20.12
N GLN A 170 -4.02 12.56 18.99
CA GLN A 170 -3.89 11.80 17.74
C GLN A 170 -3.01 10.54 17.91
N ILE A 171 -1.88 10.68 18.60
CA ILE A 171 -0.97 9.55 18.88
C ILE A 171 -1.64 8.57 19.87
N ALA A 172 -2.17 9.06 20.98
CA ALA A 172 -2.76 8.24 22.03
C ALA A 172 -3.92 7.36 21.51
N VAL A 173 -4.82 7.95 20.73
CA VAL A 173 -5.97 7.24 20.15
C VAL A 173 -5.51 6.28 19.05
N GLY A 174 -4.53 6.68 18.22
CA GLY A 174 -3.93 5.80 17.22
C GLY A 174 -3.35 4.53 17.85
N VAL A 175 -2.57 4.69 18.91
CA VAL A 175 -2.00 3.55 19.66
C VAL A 175 -3.08 2.67 20.28
N LYS A 176 -4.08 3.25 20.93
CA LYS A 176 -5.20 2.48 21.52
C LYS A 176 -6.00 1.71 20.45
N CYS A 177 -6.25 2.33 19.32
CA CYS A 177 -6.92 1.68 18.20
C CYS A 177 -6.13 0.47 17.72
N TYR A 178 -4.82 0.63 17.54
CA TYR A 178 -3.92 -0.46 17.18
C TYR A 178 -3.95 -1.60 18.23
N GLU A 179 -3.84 -1.27 19.52
CA GLU A 179 -3.90 -2.27 20.60
C GLU A 179 -5.22 -3.06 20.60
N LYS A 180 -6.35 -2.39 20.29
CA LYS A 180 -7.67 -3.04 20.18
C LYS A 180 -7.65 -4.17 19.14
N TYR A 181 -7.07 -3.94 17.96
CA TYR A 181 -7.14 -4.89 16.86
C TYR A 181 -6.00 -5.91 16.87
N PHE A 182 -4.81 -5.52 17.31
CA PHE A 182 -3.62 -6.38 17.19
C PHE A 182 -3.12 -6.94 18.53
N GLY A 183 -3.66 -6.51 19.66
CA GLY A 183 -3.36 -7.06 20.99
C GLY A 183 -1.96 -6.77 21.51
N ARG A 184 -1.23 -5.84 20.90
CA ARG A 184 0.12 -5.40 21.27
C ARG A 184 0.32 -3.91 20.98
N LYS A 185 1.38 -3.30 21.49
CA LYS A 185 1.72 -1.91 21.15
C LYS A 185 2.41 -1.82 19.80
N PRO A 186 2.12 -0.78 18.98
CA PRO A 186 2.88 -0.52 17.76
C PRO A 186 4.28 -0.01 18.13
N ARG A 187 5.29 -0.41 17.36
CA ARG A 187 6.65 0.12 17.50
C ARG A 187 6.87 1.35 16.61
N GLY A 188 6.21 1.39 15.46
CA GLY A 188 6.28 2.48 14.51
C GLY A 188 4.97 3.21 14.30
N ILE A 189 5.08 4.42 13.77
CA ILE A 189 3.95 5.22 13.32
C ILE A 189 4.25 5.84 11.96
N TRP A 190 3.28 5.75 11.05
CA TRP A 190 3.26 6.60 9.87
C TRP A 190 2.68 7.95 10.26
N LEU A 191 3.49 8.98 10.23
CA LEU A 191 3.00 10.35 10.44
C LEU A 191 2.15 10.75 9.23
N PRO A 192 0.94 11.30 9.42
CA PRO A 192 0.11 11.74 8.32
C PRO A 192 0.89 12.63 7.34
N GLU A 193 0.91 12.24 6.05
CA GLU A 193 1.70 12.90 4.98
C GLU A 193 3.21 13.01 5.29
N CYS A 194 3.76 12.08 6.08
CA CYS A 194 5.12 12.16 6.60
C CYS A 194 5.45 13.46 7.36
N GLY A 195 4.41 14.15 7.86
CA GLY A 195 4.52 15.45 8.51
C GLY A 195 5.16 15.37 9.89
N TYR A 196 6.44 15.72 9.98
CA TYR A 196 7.23 15.65 11.22
C TYR A 196 7.34 17.00 11.93
N VAL A 197 7.21 16.95 13.25
CA VAL A 197 7.56 18.06 14.17
C VAL A 197 8.35 17.47 15.33
N PRO A 198 9.57 18.00 15.62
CA PRO A 198 10.44 17.45 16.65
C PRO A 198 9.79 17.39 18.04
N GLU A 199 8.94 18.36 18.34
CA GLU A 199 8.26 18.47 19.63
C GLU A 199 7.22 17.34 19.85
N ALA A 200 6.84 16.61 18.82
CA ALA A 200 5.95 15.44 18.93
C ALA A 200 6.67 14.22 19.50
N ASP A 201 8.02 14.18 19.44
CA ASP A 201 8.84 13.04 19.87
C ASP A 201 8.58 12.67 21.34
N LYS A 202 8.38 13.65 22.22
CA LYS A 202 8.03 13.43 23.62
C LYS A 202 6.74 12.62 23.78
N TYR A 203 5.75 12.83 22.89
CA TYR A 203 4.49 12.08 22.89
C TYR A 203 4.64 10.73 22.23
N LEU A 204 5.42 10.63 21.16
CA LEU A 204 5.75 9.35 20.54
C LEU A 204 6.39 8.41 21.57
N ARG A 205 7.38 8.89 22.32
CA ARG A 205 7.99 8.15 23.44
C ARG A 205 6.99 7.80 24.55
N GLU A 206 6.14 8.74 24.96
CA GLU A 206 5.13 8.52 26.00
C GLU A 206 4.27 7.30 25.68
N PHE A 207 3.91 7.10 24.41
CA PHE A 207 3.09 6.00 23.96
C PHE A 207 3.87 4.78 23.45
N GLY A 208 5.19 4.79 23.55
CA GLY A 208 6.05 3.64 23.23
C GLY A 208 6.41 3.50 21.76
N ILE A 209 6.16 4.53 20.95
CA ILE A 209 6.62 4.59 19.57
C ILE A 209 8.13 4.76 19.52
N GLN A 210 8.80 3.96 18.70
CA GLN A 210 10.25 3.93 18.56
C GLN A 210 10.72 4.60 17.28
N TYR A 211 9.90 4.57 16.21
CA TYR A 211 10.30 5.14 14.93
C TYR A 211 9.16 5.76 14.13
N VAL A 212 9.58 6.64 13.24
CA VAL A 212 8.76 7.34 12.26
C VAL A 212 9.35 7.18 10.87
N ILE A 213 8.50 7.39 9.84
CA ILE A 213 8.91 7.48 8.44
C ILE A 213 8.79 8.92 8.00
N THR A 214 9.83 9.42 7.33
CA THR A 214 9.89 10.80 6.84
C THR A 214 10.23 10.85 5.36
N GLU A 215 10.03 12.03 4.75
CA GLU A 215 10.48 12.29 3.40
C GLU A 215 12.01 12.40 3.32
N THR A 216 12.54 12.17 2.12
CA THR A 216 13.99 12.22 1.82
C THR A 216 14.65 13.49 2.37
N HIS A 217 14.05 14.65 2.13
CA HIS A 217 14.61 15.93 2.56
C HIS A 217 14.60 16.13 4.07
N GLY A 218 13.67 15.47 4.78
CA GLY A 218 13.62 15.44 6.25
C GLY A 218 14.88 14.86 6.86
N ILE A 219 15.49 13.89 6.18
CA ILE A 219 16.75 13.28 6.57
C ILE A 219 17.94 14.05 5.99
N LEU A 220 17.98 14.30 4.68
CA LEU A 220 19.15 14.89 4.02
C LEU A 220 19.56 16.26 4.60
N TYR A 221 18.58 17.03 5.08
CA TYR A 221 18.82 18.35 5.68
C TYR A 221 18.69 18.37 7.20
N ALA A 222 18.71 17.20 7.85
CA ALA A 222 18.75 17.10 9.30
C ALA A 222 20.04 17.72 9.89
N ASN A 223 20.00 18.11 11.16
CA ASN A 223 21.09 18.78 11.84
C ASN A 223 21.59 17.94 13.05
N PRO A 224 22.89 17.57 13.09
CA PRO A 224 23.89 17.69 12.02
C PRO A 224 23.54 16.88 10.78
N THR A 225 24.14 17.20 9.64
CA THR A 225 23.90 16.49 8.38
C THR A 225 24.23 14.99 8.53
N PRO A 226 23.31 14.09 8.17
CA PRO A 226 23.56 12.65 8.21
C PRO A 226 24.67 12.22 7.25
N ILE A 227 25.59 11.40 7.76
CA ILE A 227 26.77 10.96 7.00
C ILE A 227 26.37 10.05 5.84
N TYR A 228 25.33 9.24 6.02
CA TYR A 228 24.89 8.24 5.04
C TYR A 228 23.59 8.60 4.31
N GLY A 229 23.13 9.86 4.44
CA GLY A 229 21.86 10.28 3.85
C GLY A 229 20.69 9.40 4.27
N THR A 230 19.87 8.94 3.32
CA THR A 230 18.72 8.06 3.58
C THR A 230 19.08 6.57 3.66
N LEU A 231 20.35 6.21 3.45
CA LEU A 231 20.80 4.81 3.47
C LEU A 231 20.98 4.25 4.89
N ALA A 232 20.86 5.09 5.90
CA ALA A 232 20.81 4.71 7.31
C ALA A 232 19.81 5.59 8.05
N PRO A 233 19.04 5.04 9.01
CA PRO A 233 18.18 5.86 9.85
C PRO A 233 19.02 6.74 10.78
N ILE A 234 18.39 7.81 11.24
CA ILE A 234 18.94 8.71 12.27
C ILE A 234 18.09 8.62 13.54
N VAL A 235 18.65 9.01 14.67
CA VAL A 235 17.93 9.08 15.93
C VAL A 235 17.82 10.53 16.40
N SER A 236 16.63 10.96 16.78
CA SER A 236 16.39 12.31 17.32
C SER A 236 16.93 12.45 18.75
N PRO A 237 17.11 13.68 19.26
CA PRO A 237 17.51 13.91 20.66
C PRO A 237 16.58 13.26 21.68
N ASP A 238 15.32 13.11 21.36
CA ASP A 238 14.33 12.44 22.22
C ASP A 238 14.31 10.91 22.04
N GLY A 239 15.17 10.35 21.17
CA GLY A 239 15.35 8.92 20.98
C GLY A 239 14.36 8.29 20.00
N ILE A 240 13.69 9.06 19.16
CA ILE A 240 12.86 8.56 18.07
C ILE A 240 13.73 8.33 16.83
N VAL A 241 13.66 7.13 16.26
CA VAL A 241 14.37 6.80 15.02
C VAL A 241 13.58 7.31 13.82
N ALA A 242 14.23 7.99 12.90
CA ALA A 242 13.62 8.46 11.65
C ALA A 242 14.26 7.75 10.46
N PHE A 243 13.40 7.09 9.67
CA PHE A 243 13.77 6.49 8.39
C PHE A 243 13.36 7.40 7.25
N GLY A 244 14.25 7.63 6.30
CA GLY A 244 13.98 8.46 5.11
C GLY A 244 13.60 7.65 3.89
N ARG A 245 12.63 8.16 3.12
CA ARG A 245 12.24 7.62 1.80
C ARG A 245 13.44 7.59 0.86
N ASP A 246 13.63 6.49 0.16
CA ASP A 246 14.56 6.41 -0.97
C ASP A 246 13.92 6.97 -2.24
N LEU A 247 14.61 7.92 -2.91
CA LEU A 247 14.07 8.61 -4.10
C LEU A 247 14.06 7.73 -5.34
N GLU A 248 15.05 6.87 -5.50
CA GLU A 248 15.16 6.07 -6.71
C GLU A 248 14.06 5.03 -6.77
N SER A 249 13.89 4.24 -5.71
CA SER A 249 12.81 3.26 -5.60
C SER A 249 11.44 3.91 -5.71
N SER A 250 11.27 5.11 -5.12
CA SER A 250 10.01 5.85 -5.22
C SER A 250 9.69 6.26 -6.66
N ARG A 251 10.68 6.77 -7.42
CA ARG A 251 10.47 7.13 -8.82
C ARG A 251 10.13 5.94 -9.71
N GLN A 252 10.72 4.78 -9.46
CA GLN A 252 10.44 3.56 -10.21
C GLN A 252 8.99 3.10 -10.08
N VAL A 253 8.34 3.39 -8.97
CA VAL A 253 6.96 2.97 -8.68
C VAL A 253 5.95 4.11 -8.84
N TRP A 254 6.23 5.31 -8.29
CA TRP A 254 5.27 6.42 -8.30
C TRP A 254 5.18 7.21 -9.61
N SER A 255 6.23 7.20 -10.44
CA SER A 255 6.22 8.05 -11.63
C SER A 255 5.18 7.60 -12.64
N SER A 256 4.22 8.44 -12.94
CA SER A 256 3.22 8.21 -13.98
C SER A 256 3.79 8.21 -15.42
N ILE A 257 5.04 8.67 -15.58
CA ILE A 257 5.70 8.78 -16.89
C ILE A 257 6.72 7.66 -17.07
N ASN A 258 7.54 7.42 -16.06
CA ASN A 258 8.68 6.50 -16.12
C ASN A 258 8.56 5.35 -15.11
N GLY A 259 7.54 5.36 -14.25
CA GLY A 259 7.30 4.31 -13.28
C GLY A 259 6.62 3.08 -13.88
N TYR A 260 6.73 1.98 -13.19
CA TYR A 260 6.16 0.70 -13.63
C TYR A 260 4.66 0.75 -13.90
N PRO A 261 3.82 1.44 -13.08
CA PRO A 261 2.37 1.49 -13.31
C PRO A 261 1.93 2.06 -14.65
N GLY A 262 2.82 2.77 -15.35
CA GLY A 262 2.56 3.32 -16.69
C GLY A 262 2.82 2.38 -17.86
N ASP A 263 3.17 1.12 -17.61
CA ASP A 263 3.45 0.13 -18.67
C ASP A 263 2.24 -0.11 -19.56
N PHE A 264 2.47 -0.14 -20.87
CA PHE A 264 1.40 -0.29 -21.85
C PHE A 264 0.71 -1.67 -21.84
N ASN A 265 1.27 -2.64 -21.18
CA ASN A 265 0.66 -3.96 -21.02
C ASN A 265 -0.29 -4.03 -19.81
N TYR A 266 -0.29 -3.02 -18.94
CA TYR A 266 -1.11 -3.01 -17.74
C TYR A 266 -2.53 -2.50 -17.99
N ARG A 267 -3.43 -2.85 -17.08
CA ARG A 267 -4.84 -2.48 -17.14
C ARG A 267 -5.01 -0.96 -17.09
N GLU A 268 -5.78 -0.43 -18.03
CA GLU A 268 -6.15 0.98 -18.07
C GLU A 268 -7.06 1.33 -16.87
N TRP A 269 -6.73 2.37 -16.17
CA TRP A 269 -7.50 2.78 -14.99
C TRP A 269 -8.79 3.54 -15.35
N TYR A 270 -8.74 4.40 -16.39
CA TYR A 270 -9.83 5.33 -16.72
C TYR A 270 -10.95 4.70 -17.54
N ARG A 271 -10.71 3.62 -18.30
CA ARG A 271 -11.70 2.99 -19.16
C ARG A 271 -12.41 1.88 -18.39
N ASP A 272 -13.73 2.07 -18.18
CA ASP A 272 -14.58 1.20 -17.39
C ASP A 272 -15.95 1.08 -18.06
N ILE A 273 -16.59 -0.08 -17.98
CA ILE A 273 -17.91 -0.28 -18.58
C ILE A 273 -18.99 0.63 -17.98
N GLY A 274 -18.79 1.13 -16.77
CA GLY A 274 -19.65 2.15 -16.16
C GLY A 274 -19.80 3.41 -17.03
N TYR A 275 -18.74 3.75 -17.79
CA TYR A 275 -18.73 4.86 -18.74
C TYR A 275 -19.01 4.44 -20.18
N ASP A 276 -18.56 3.24 -20.60
CA ASP A 276 -18.59 2.79 -21.98
C ASP A 276 -19.89 2.07 -22.36
N ALA A 277 -20.57 1.42 -21.42
CA ALA A 277 -21.81 0.70 -21.69
C ALA A 277 -23.05 1.62 -21.78
N PRO A 278 -24.15 1.19 -22.46
CA PRO A 278 -25.41 1.93 -22.47
C PRO A 278 -25.90 2.23 -21.04
N TYR A 279 -26.38 3.45 -20.80
CA TYR A 279 -26.75 3.89 -19.45
C TYR A 279 -27.84 3.01 -18.81
N ASP A 280 -28.90 2.66 -19.53
CA ASP A 280 -29.98 1.84 -18.99
C ASP A 280 -29.55 0.42 -18.61
N TYR A 281 -28.48 -0.07 -19.27
CA TYR A 281 -27.88 -1.36 -18.95
C TYR A 281 -27.07 -1.30 -17.66
N ILE A 282 -26.28 -0.23 -17.45
CA ILE A 282 -25.36 -0.12 -16.31
C ILE A 282 -26.02 0.48 -15.06
N LYS A 283 -27.08 1.27 -15.24
CA LYS A 283 -27.77 1.98 -14.16
C LYS A 283 -28.08 1.15 -12.91
N PRO A 284 -28.51 -0.13 -12.99
CA PRO A 284 -28.78 -0.95 -11.80
C PRO A 284 -27.55 -1.27 -10.94
N TYR A 285 -26.34 -1.06 -11.47
CA TYR A 285 -25.06 -1.46 -10.85
C TYR A 285 -24.21 -0.27 -10.42
N ILE A 286 -24.62 0.94 -10.75
CA ILE A 286 -23.95 2.17 -10.33
C ILE A 286 -24.75 2.83 -9.21
N ALA A 287 -24.17 2.95 -8.02
CA ALA A 287 -24.69 3.80 -6.99
C ALA A 287 -24.54 5.25 -7.43
N CYS A 288 -25.52 6.10 -7.14
CA CYS A 288 -25.49 7.54 -7.26
C CYS A 288 -26.44 8.14 -8.30
N ASN A 289 -27.54 8.68 -7.84
CA ASN A 289 -28.30 9.84 -8.37
C ASN A 289 -28.24 10.07 -9.90
N GLY A 290 -28.04 9.01 -10.69
CA GLY A 290 -27.94 9.06 -12.14
C GLY A 290 -26.58 9.43 -12.73
N ALA A 291 -25.55 9.62 -11.90
CA ALA A 291 -24.17 9.80 -12.38
C ALA A 291 -23.55 8.47 -12.82
N ARG A 292 -22.71 8.53 -13.86
CA ARG A 292 -21.90 7.38 -14.25
C ARG A 292 -20.70 7.28 -13.31
N VAL A 293 -20.44 6.09 -12.79
CA VAL A 293 -19.30 5.78 -11.91
C VAL A 293 -18.61 4.51 -12.39
N PRO A 294 -17.37 4.27 -11.98
CA PRO A 294 -16.67 3.02 -12.27
C PRO A 294 -17.40 1.82 -11.70
N THR A 295 -17.30 0.70 -12.37
CA THR A 295 -17.78 -0.61 -11.90
C THR A 295 -16.65 -1.57 -11.57
N GLY A 296 -15.39 -1.17 -11.81
CA GLY A 296 -14.22 -2.04 -11.69
C GLY A 296 -14.03 -3.02 -12.86
N ILE A 297 -15.02 -3.17 -13.76
CA ILE A 297 -14.88 -4.02 -14.95
C ILE A 297 -14.23 -3.21 -16.08
N LYS A 298 -12.99 -3.53 -16.38
CA LYS A 298 -12.13 -2.77 -17.30
C LYS A 298 -11.50 -3.70 -18.33
N TYR A 299 -11.77 -3.44 -19.59
CA TYR A 299 -11.38 -4.32 -20.69
C TYR A 299 -10.13 -3.88 -21.45
N TYR A 300 -9.63 -2.67 -21.17
CA TYR A 300 -8.57 -2.10 -21.96
C TYR A 300 -7.24 -2.06 -21.20
N ARG A 301 -6.15 -2.14 -21.95
CA ARG A 301 -4.81 -1.87 -21.47
C ARG A 301 -4.43 -0.40 -21.66
N ILE A 302 -3.38 0.04 -21.00
CA ILE A 302 -2.81 1.35 -21.20
C ILE A 302 -2.30 1.45 -22.65
N THR A 303 -2.62 2.57 -23.31
CA THR A 303 -2.17 2.88 -24.66
C THR A 303 -1.74 4.34 -24.74
N GLY A 304 -0.91 4.71 -25.70
CA GLY A 304 -0.51 6.11 -25.92
C GLY A 304 -1.72 7.02 -26.19
N LYS A 305 -1.60 8.30 -25.89
CA LYS A 305 -2.70 9.30 -25.99
C LYS A 305 -3.39 9.36 -27.37
N ASN A 306 -2.69 9.02 -28.45
CA ASN A 306 -3.18 9.05 -29.83
C ASN A 306 -3.29 7.65 -30.46
N CYS A 307 -3.26 6.59 -29.65
CA CYS A 307 -3.40 5.22 -30.11
C CYS A 307 -4.82 4.74 -29.90
N GLU A 308 -5.31 3.86 -30.81
CA GLU A 308 -6.53 3.13 -30.56
C GLU A 308 -6.38 2.26 -29.30
N LYS A 309 -7.47 2.15 -28.53
CA LYS A 309 -7.50 1.29 -27.35
C LYS A 309 -7.47 -0.17 -27.76
N ASP A 310 -6.67 -0.93 -27.05
CA ASP A 310 -6.51 -2.37 -27.24
C ASP A 310 -6.88 -3.12 -25.96
N TYR A 311 -7.27 -4.38 -26.10
CA TYR A 311 -7.76 -5.14 -24.96
C TYR A 311 -6.62 -5.51 -24.01
N TYR A 312 -6.95 -5.56 -22.73
CA TYR A 312 -6.05 -6.02 -21.69
C TYR A 312 -5.73 -7.50 -21.87
N ASN A 313 -4.47 -7.84 -21.72
CA ASN A 313 -3.97 -9.21 -21.86
C ASN A 313 -3.20 -9.62 -20.61
N LEU A 314 -3.74 -10.58 -19.88
CA LEU A 314 -3.18 -11.05 -18.60
C LEU A 314 -1.75 -11.61 -18.76
N GLN A 315 -1.44 -12.28 -19.88
CA GLN A 315 -0.11 -12.83 -20.11
C GLN A 315 0.92 -11.72 -20.35
N TRP A 316 0.57 -10.71 -21.15
CA TRP A 316 1.48 -9.57 -21.39
C TRP A 316 1.73 -8.77 -20.11
N ALA A 317 0.69 -8.61 -19.29
CA ALA A 317 0.83 -7.99 -17.96
C ALA A 317 1.78 -8.80 -17.07
N GLN A 318 1.66 -10.14 -17.05
CA GLN A 318 2.54 -11.00 -16.28
C GLN A 318 4.00 -10.94 -16.79
N ASP A 319 4.21 -10.84 -18.09
CA ASP A 319 5.55 -10.68 -18.67
C ASP A 319 6.19 -9.35 -18.24
N SER A 320 5.39 -8.25 -18.22
CA SER A 320 5.84 -6.96 -17.70
C SER A 320 6.14 -6.99 -16.21
N ILE A 321 5.30 -7.66 -15.39
CA ILE A 321 5.55 -7.89 -13.96
C ILE A 321 6.92 -8.54 -13.75
N ASN A 322 7.20 -9.65 -14.45
CA ASN A 322 8.45 -10.39 -14.32
C ASN A 322 9.67 -9.52 -14.69
N LYS A 323 9.58 -8.78 -15.79
CA LYS A 323 10.63 -7.87 -16.25
C LYS A 323 10.90 -6.75 -15.25
N GLN A 324 9.85 -6.13 -14.73
CA GLN A 324 9.97 -4.99 -13.82
C GLN A 324 10.41 -5.41 -12.41
N ALA A 325 9.96 -6.56 -11.92
CA ALA A 325 10.48 -7.14 -10.68
C ALA A 325 11.99 -7.45 -10.80
N GLY A 326 12.43 -7.96 -11.95
CA GLY A 326 13.86 -8.13 -12.25
C GLY A 326 14.63 -6.81 -12.24
N HIS A 327 14.11 -5.80 -12.95
CA HIS A 327 14.75 -4.47 -13.00
C HIS A 327 14.84 -3.80 -11.63
N PHE A 328 13.80 -3.90 -10.79
CA PHE A 328 13.84 -3.37 -9.41
C PHE A 328 14.89 -4.11 -8.57
N PHE A 329 14.89 -5.43 -8.66
CA PHE A 329 15.87 -6.28 -7.98
C PHE A 329 17.31 -5.88 -8.33
N ASP A 330 17.66 -5.81 -9.62
CA ASP A 330 19.00 -5.45 -10.08
C ASP A 330 19.40 -4.03 -9.64
N SER A 331 18.43 -3.08 -9.67
CA SER A 331 18.66 -1.70 -9.21
C SER A 331 18.97 -1.65 -7.72
N ARG A 332 18.25 -2.40 -6.89
CA ARG A 332 18.48 -2.44 -5.43
C ARG A 332 19.76 -3.18 -5.09
N GLU A 333 20.10 -4.24 -5.80
CA GLU A 333 21.35 -4.95 -5.60
C GLU A 333 22.57 -4.04 -5.87
N LYS A 334 22.53 -3.30 -6.98
CA LYS A 334 23.55 -2.32 -7.32
C LYS A 334 23.66 -1.23 -6.27
N GLN A 335 22.55 -0.58 -5.92
CA GLN A 335 22.51 0.49 -4.92
C GLN A 335 23.08 0.05 -3.57
N ILE A 336 22.65 -1.10 -3.09
CA ILE A 336 23.09 -1.65 -1.79
C ILE A 336 24.56 -2.04 -1.82
N THR A 337 25.02 -2.68 -2.91
CA THR A 337 26.43 -3.07 -3.05
C THR A 337 27.34 -1.85 -3.08
N GLU A 338 26.95 -0.78 -3.76
CA GLU A 338 27.69 0.49 -3.76
C GLU A 338 27.69 1.15 -2.36
N ALA A 339 26.52 1.21 -1.70
CA ALA A 339 26.36 1.80 -0.38
C ALA A 339 27.14 1.07 0.72
N ALA A 340 27.21 -0.24 0.67
CA ALA A 340 27.91 -1.06 1.65
C ALA A 340 29.43 -0.78 1.71
N ASN A 341 30.01 -0.15 0.66
CA ASN A 341 31.43 0.20 0.65
C ASN A 341 31.77 1.40 1.56
N PHE A 342 30.77 2.20 1.96
CA PHE A 342 31.03 3.41 2.75
C PHE A 342 30.15 3.53 3.99
N THR A 343 29.11 2.71 4.16
CA THR A 343 28.29 2.69 5.36
C THR A 343 28.93 1.82 6.47
N GLN A 344 28.81 2.24 7.71
CA GLN A 344 29.34 1.48 8.86
C GLN A 344 28.52 0.23 9.14
N ASN A 345 27.18 0.38 9.16
CA ASN A 345 26.23 -0.72 9.24
C ASN A 345 25.74 -1.07 7.83
N PRO A 346 25.24 -2.28 7.57
CA PRO A 346 24.58 -2.60 6.32
C PRO A 346 23.51 -1.56 5.98
N PRO A 347 23.55 -0.95 4.76
CA PRO A 347 22.59 0.09 4.39
C PRO A 347 21.16 -0.46 4.32
N ILE A 348 20.19 0.41 4.54
CA ILE A 348 18.77 0.13 4.36
C ILE A 348 18.18 1.07 3.33
N VAL A 349 17.54 0.51 2.31
CA VAL A 349 16.76 1.25 1.30
C VAL A 349 15.30 1.18 1.69
N LEU A 350 14.76 2.29 2.18
CA LEU A 350 13.35 2.37 2.60
C LEU A 350 12.47 2.73 1.42
N CYS A 351 11.47 1.87 1.14
CA CYS A 351 10.53 1.96 0.04
C CYS A 351 9.10 2.17 0.56
N PRO A 352 8.73 3.40 0.97
CA PRO A 352 7.41 3.71 1.47
C PRO A 352 6.47 4.10 0.33
N TYR A 353 5.26 3.50 0.31
CA TYR A 353 4.23 3.71 -0.71
C TYR A 353 2.85 3.69 -0.06
N ASP A 354 1.86 4.28 -0.73
CA ASP A 354 0.46 4.03 -0.36
C ASP A 354 0.10 2.60 -0.73
N ALA A 355 -0.62 1.91 0.16
CA ALA A 355 -1.01 0.53 -0.07
C ALA A 355 -1.97 0.41 -1.26
N GLU A 356 -2.88 1.38 -1.43
CA GLU A 356 -3.89 1.40 -2.49
C GLU A 356 -3.28 1.65 -3.88
N LEU A 357 -2.01 2.09 -3.94
CA LEU A 357 -1.26 2.08 -5.19
C LEU A 357 -1.18 0.65 -5.75
N TYR A 358 -0.95 -0.33 -4.87
CA TYR A 358 -0.84 -1.74 -5.24
C TYR A 358 -2.22 -2.39 -5.32
N GLY A 359 -2.78 -2.43 -6.53
CA GLY A 359 -4.06 -3.04 -6.85
C GLY A 359 -5.11 -2.06 -7.35
N HIS A 360 -5.40 -0.98 -6.63
CA HIS A 360 -6.40 -0.02 -7.05
C HIS A 360 -5.88 0.89 -8.17
N TRP A 361 -4.77 1.61 -7.96
CA TRP A 361 -4.17 2.47 -8.98
C TRP A 361 -3.29 1.71 -9.98
N TRP A 362 -2.55 0.74 -9.50
CA TRP A 362 -1.73 -0.19 -10.27
C TRP A 362 -2.21 -1.62 -10.04
N TYR A 363 -3.08 -2.07 -10.92
CA TYR A 363 -3.81 -3.33 -10.76
C TYR A 363 -2.90 -4.55 -10.57
N GLU A 364 -1.76 -4.55 -11.23
CA GLU A 364 -0.76 -5.60 -11.20
C GLU A 364 0.22 -5.48 -10.01
N GLY A 365 0.09 -4.42 -9.22
CA GLY A 365 0.99 -4.13 -8.09
C GLY A 365 1.13 -5.25 -7.06
N PRO A 366 0.04 -5.89 -6.58
CA PRO A 366 0.16 -7.00 -5.65
C PRO A 366 0.93 -8.20 -6.22
N ASP A 367 0.74 -8.52 -7.49
CA ASP A 367 1.44 -9.62 -8.16
C ASP A 367 2.90 -9.27 -8.45
N TRP A 368 3.20 -7.98 -8.67
CA TRP A 368 4.58 -7.50 -8.76
C TRP A 368 5.32 -7.67 -7.41
N LEU A 369 4.71 -7.33 -6.28
CA LEU A 369 5.30 -7.56 -4.95
C LEU A 369 5.55 -9.05 -4.71
N TYR A 370 4.58 -9.91 -5.01
CA TYR A 370 4.72 -11.36 -4.90
C TYR A 370 5.90 -11.87 -5.72
N THR A 371 5.99 -11.46 -6.99
CA THR A 371 7.06 -11.87 -7.91
C THR A 371 8.43 -11.39 -7.42
N LEU A 372 8.51 -10.14 -6.96
CA LEU A 372 9.73 -9.55 -6.42
C LEU A 372 10.21 -10.27 -5.16
N PHE A 373 9.32 -10.57 -4.22
CA PHE A 373 9.68 -11.25 -2.97
C PHE A 373 10.17 -12.68 -3.23
N LYS A 374 9.55 -13.39 -4.16
CA LYS A 374 10.05 -14.70 -4.62
C LYS A 374 11.44 -14.58 -5.22
N LYS A 375 11.65 -13.58 -6.08
CA LYS A 375 12.96 -13.34 -6.71
C LYS A 375 14.03 -13.06 -5.66
N ILE A 376 13.77 -12.21 -4.68
CA ILE A 376 14.70 -11.91 -3.58
C ILE A 376 15.01 -13.17 -2.76
N TYR A 377 14.04 -14.04 -2.53
CA TYR A 377 14.22 -15.26 -1.77
C TYR A 377 15.02 -16.33 -2.52
N TYR A 378 14.69 -16.60 -3.77
CA TYR A 378 15.28 -17.70 -4.55
C TYR A 378 16.57 -17.34 -5.26
N ASP A 379 16.72 -16.10 -5.71
CA ASP A 379 17.89 -15.69 -6.44
C ASP A 379 19.06 -15.35 -5.49
N LYS A 380 20.28 -15.54 -6.00
CA LYS A 380 21.48 -15.13 -5.27
C LYS A 380 21.62 -13.62 -5.37
N CYS A 381 21.44 -12.93 -4.25
CA CYS A 381 21.69 -11.49 -4.15
C CYS A 381 22.36 -11.14 -2.83
N ASP A 382 22.94 -9.96 -2.78
CA ASP A 382 23.69 -9.44 -1.66
C ASP A 382 22.83 -8.71 -0.63
N PHE A 383 21.52 -8.62 -0.84
CA PHE A 383 20.58 -7.96 0.07
C PHE A 383 19.45 -8.89 0.54
N ASP A 384 18.74 -8.46 1.57
CA ASP A 384 17.56 -9.16 2.09
C ASP A 384 16.44 -8.17 2.42
N LEU A 385 15.24 -8.68 2.67
CA LEU A 385 14.11 -7.89 3.18
C LEU A 385 14.21 -7.75 4.70
N ILE A 386 13.83 -6.58 5.24
CA ILE A 386 13.82 -6.31 6.67
C ILE A 386 12.68 -5.34 7.01
N THR A 387 12.12 -5.47 8.23
CA THR A 387 11.26 -4.43 8.76
C THR A 387 12.08 -3.35 9.48
N PRO A 388 11.57 -2.11 9.61
CA PRO A 388 12.25 -1.07 10.40
C PRO A 388 12.54 -1.50 11.84
N SER A 389 11.63 -2.21 12.49
CA SER A 389 11.83 -2.71 13.85
C SER A 389 12.97 -3.73 13.93
N GLU A 390 13.04 -4.68 13.00
CA GLU A 390 14.15 -5.65 12.96
C GLU A 390 15.49 -4.95 12.71
N TYR A 391 15.50 -3.89 11.87
CA TYR A 391 16.72 -3.13 11.61
C TYR A 391 17.20 -2.40 12.87
N ILE A 392 16.30 -1.73 13.62
CA ILE A 392 16.62 -1.06 14.88
C ILE A 392 17.20 -2.04 15.90
N ASP A 393 16.58 -3.22 16.04
CA ASP A 393 17.05 -4.24 17.00
C ASP A 393 18.44 -4.77 16.63
N LYS A 394 18.71 -4.89 15.34
CA LYS A 394 19.98 -5.42 14.82
C LYS A 394 21.12 -4.40 14.82
N TYR A 395 20.78 -3.12 14.58
CA TYR A 395 21.75 -2.03 14.45
C TYR A 395 21.34 -0.82 15.33
N PRO A 396 21.44 -0.93 16.66
CA PRO A 396 20.95 0.10 17.58
C PRO A 396 21.79 1.38 17.60
N GLN A 397 22.98 1.36 17.02
CA GLN A 397 23.85 2.53 16.95
C GLN A 397 23.56 3.35 15.71
N MET A 398 23.02 4.55 15.91
CA MET A 398 22.60 5.47 14.85
C MET A 398 23.15 6.87 15.12
N GLN A 399 23.29 7.65 14.05
CA GLN A 399 23.73 9.04 14.17
C GLN A 399 22.64 9.88 14.85
N LEU A 400 23.03 10.67 15.85
CA LEU A 400 22.15 11.63 16.51
C LEU A 400 21.98 12.85 15.62
N CYS A 401 20.77 13.08 15.13
CA CYS A 401 20.41 14.21 14.29
C CYS A 401 18.96 14.62 14.56
N THR A 402 18.66 15.89 14.41
CA THR A 402 17.28 16.38 14.43
C THR A 402 16.75 16.44 13.00
N PRO A 403 15.73 15.64 12.62
CA PRO A 403 15.09 15.74 11.31
C PRO A 403 14.52 17.14 11.07
N VAL A 404 14.33 17.51 9.81
CA VAL A 404 13.76 18.83 9.45
C VAL A 404 12.30 18.91 9.90
N SER A 405 11.97 20.01 10.61
CA SER A 405 10.60 20.31 11.01
C SER A 405 9.71 20.61 9.82
N TYR A 406 8.40 20.30 9.95
CA TYR A 406 7.37 20.54 8.93
C TYR A 406 7.64 19.83 7.60
N THR A 407 8.45 18.77 7.63
CA THR A 407 8.65 17.87 6.51
C THR A 407 7.32 17.24 6.14
N HIS A 408 6.99 17.21 4.87
CA HIS A 408 5.77 16.59 4.38
C HIS A 408 5.98 15.98 3.00
N LEU A 409 5.14 15.02 2.67
CA LEU A 409 5.03 14.51 1.32
C LEU A 409 4.46 15.64 0.45
N THR A 410 5.24 16.16 -0.50
CA THR A 410 4.65 16.88 -1.61
C THR A 410 4.03 15.85 -2.53
N LEU A 411 2.73 15.65 -2.41
CA LEU A 411 1.99 14.97 -3.47
C LEU A 411 2.39 15.66 -4.78
N PRO A 412 2.76 14.92 -5.84
CA PRO A 412 2.94 15.53 -7.15
C PRO A 412 1.63 16.23 -7.46
N THR A 413 1.68 17.58 -7.48
CA THR A 413 0.53 18.45 -7.76
C THR A 413 0.01 18.34 -9.18
N THR A 414 0.51 17.43 -9.94
CA THR A 414 -0.17 16.91 -11.12
C THR A 414 -1.22 15.92 -10.65
N SER A 415 -2.21 16.48 -9.97
CA SER A 415 -3.47 15.82 -9.74
C SER A 415 -3.94 15.16 -11.03
N ARG A 416 -3.92 13.86 -11.04
CA ARG A 416 -4.89 13.12 -11.81
C ARG A 416 -6.02 12.78 -10.84
N VAL A 417 -6.81 13.80 -10.53
CA VAL A 417 -8.17 13.62 -10.08
C VAL A 417 -9.02 13.39 -11.31
#